data_340caf3a796f0d6d7f8c4160f81672e6
#
_entry.id   340caf3a796f0d6d7f8c4160f81672e6
#
_cell.length_a   1.000
_cell.length_b   1.000
_cell.length_c   1.000
_cell.angle_alpha   90.00
_cell.angle_beta   90.00
_cell.angle_gamma   90.00
#
_symmetry.space_group_name_H-M   'P 1'
#
loop_
_entity.id
_entity.type
_entity.pdbx_description
1 polymer ?
#
loop_
_entity_poly.entity_id
_entity_poly.type
_entity_poly.pdbx_seq_one_letter_code
_entity_poly.pdbx_strand_id
1 'polypeptide(L)'
;IEEIHVLASPRRMPKQLVRDIESACMARFGLRIDHKKVSIAQLAGESAATKEEICLEKLSLEYTNDNLEVKVQVDCQGQSFEGKAKGANTPILRLRLIAQAILSAMEAAQENSQFILEEIRREEIGRNKVVLASILACVKGEEQQLVGMALLDNSDVQAAALAILRALGKGYC
;
A
#
# COMPACT_ATOMS: atom_id res chain seq x y z
N ILE A 1 -20.74 -27.28 -19.63
CA ILE A 1 -20.22 -26.21 -18.75
C ILE A 1 -21.42 -25.64 -18.02
N GLU A 2 -21.43 -25.74 -16.70
CA GLU A 2 -22.54 -25.24 -15.87
C GLU A 2 -22.41 -23.74 -15.63
N GLU A 3 -21.21 -23.27 -15.28
CA GLU A 3 -20.93 -21.87 -14.99
C GLU A 3 -19.45 -21.52 -15.24
N ILE A 4 -19.15 -20.25 -15.59
CA ILE A 4 -17.79 -19.75 -15.78
C ILE A 4 -17.65 -18.48 -14.94
N HIS A 5 -16.76 -18.50 -13.96
CA HIS A 5 -16.40 -17.33 -13.17
C HIS A 5 -15.08 -16.73 -13.67
N VAL A 6 -15.11 -15.45 -13.99
CA VAL A 6 -13.94 -14.73 -14.52
C VAL A 6 -13.60 -13.59 -13.60
N LEU A 7 -12.35 -13.54 -13.14
CA LEU A 7 -11.77 -12.39 -12.46
C LEU A 7 -11.05 -11.53 -13.51
N ALA A 8 -11.44 -10.28 -13.62
CA ALA A 8 -10.86 -9.36 -14.60
C ALA A 8 -10.45 -8.04 -13.98
N SER A 9 -9.44 -7.40 -14.57
CA SER A 9 -9.08 -6.03 -14.21
C SER A 9 -10.12 -5.04 -14.76
N PRO A 10 -10.30 -3.85 -14.15
CA PRO A 10 -11.31 -2.88 -14.56
C PRO A 10 -11.01 -2.19 -15.90
N ARG A 11 -9.89 -2.53 -16.55
CA ARG A 11 -9.45 -1.91 -17.81
C ARG A 11 -10.36 -2.17 -19.02
N ARG A 12 -11.24 -3.18 -18.96
CA ARG A 12 -12.16 -3.53 -20.04
C ARG A 12 -13.60 -3.63 -19.52
N MET A 13 -14.54 -3.24 -20.35
CA MET A 13 -15.97 -3.35 -20.02
C MET A 13 -16.39 -4.83 -19.89
N PRO A 14 -17.19 -5.20 -18.87
CA PRO A 14 -17.63 -6.59 -18.67
C PRO A 14 -18.28 -7.21 -19.91
N LYS A 15 -19.08 -6.45 -20.65
CA LYS A 15 -19.74 -6.90 -21.87
C LYS A 15 -18.75 -7.27 -23.00
N GLN A 16 -17.60 -6.60 -23.07
CA GLN A 16 -16.55 -6.94 -24.05
C GLN A 16 -15.85 -8.24 -23.66
N LEU A 17 -15.54 -8.39 -22.37
CA LEU A 17 -14.92 -9.61 -21.85
C LEU A 17 -15.78 -10.85 -22.09
N VAL A 18 -17.10 -10.77 -21.89
CA VAL A 18 -18.01 -11.88 -22.19
C VAL A 18 -17.90 -12.29 -23.67
N ARG A 19 -17.93 -11.32 -24.61
CA ARG A 19 -17.81 -11.58 -26.03
C ARG A 19 -16.46 -12.20 -26.44
N ASP A 20 -15.39 -11.70 -25.82
CA ASP A 20 -14.03 -12.23 -26.04
C ASP A 20 -13.95 -13.70 -25.60
N ILE A 21 -14.53 -14.04 -24.43
CA ILE A 21 -14.58 -15.39 -23.91
C ILE A 21 -15.42 -16.31 -24.81
N GLU A 22 -16.62 -15.88 -25.23
CA GLU A 22 -17.47 -16.62 -26.15
C GLU A 22 -16.73 -16.92 -27.46
N SER A 23 -16.08 -15.90 -28.03
CA SER A 23 -15.31 -16.02 -29.28
C SER A 23 -14.12 -16.96 -29.14
N ALA A 24 -13.37 -16.85 -28.04
CA ALA A 24 -12.21 -17.69 -27.78
C ALA A 24 -12.62 -19.17 -27.56
N CYS A 25 -13.69 -19.42 -26.84
CA CYS A 25 -14.19 -20.77 -26.59
C CYS A 25 -14.74 -21.42 -27.87
N MET A 26 -15.42 -20.64 -28.70
CA MET A 26 -15.88 -21.12 -30.00
C MET A 26 -14.73 -21.43 -30.94
N ALA A 27 -13.73 -20.53 -31.04
CA ALA A 27 -12.59 -20.71 -31.94
C ALA A 27 -11.68 -21.88 -31.52
N ARG A 28 -11.46 -22.08 -30.23
CA ARG A 28 -10.48 -23.07 -29.74
C ARG A 28 -11.08 -24.42 -29.42
N PHE A 29 -12.34 -24.47 -29.02
CA PHE A 29 -12.98 -25.67 -28.50
C PHE A 29 -14.28 -26.04 -29.25
N GLY A 30 -14.75 -25.18 -30.16
CA GLY A 30 -16.04 -25.37 -30.84
C GLY A 30 -17.25 -25.27 -29.90
N LEU A 31 -17.06 -24.73 -28.69
CA LEU A 31 -18.08 -24.66 -27.66
C LEU A 31 -18.82 -23.33 -27.70
N ARG A 32 -20.13 -23.38 -27.86
CA ARG A 32 -21.02 -22.22 -27.68
C ARG A 32 -21.33 -22.05 -26.20
N ILE A 33 -20.94 -20.91 -25.64
CA ILE A 33 -21.21 -20.55 -24.23
C ILE A 33 -22.35 -19.52 -24.23
N ASP A 34 -23.34 -19.77 -23.36
CA ASP A 34 -24.39 -18.81 -23.11
C ASP A 34 -23.85 -17.71 -22.18
N HIS A 35 -23.96 -16.43 -22.59
CA HIS A 35 -23.53 -15.26 -21.82
C HIS A 35 -24.11 -15.23 -20.37
N LYS A 36 -25.29 -15.83 -20.16
CA LYS A 36 -25.92 -15.95 -18.82
C LYS A 36 -25.15 -16.87 -17.87
N LYS A 37 -24.27 -17.70 -18.40
CA LYS A 37 -23.42 -18.62 -17.62
C LYS A 37 -22.05 -18.05 -17.32
N VAL A 38 -21.74 -16.83 -17.77
CA VAL A 38 -20.48 -16.16 -17.53
C VAL A 38 -20.70 -15.06 -16.49
N SER A 39 -20.14 -15.28 -15.31
CA SER A 39 -20.10 -14.30 -14.22
C SER A 39 -18.74 -13.61 -14.21
N ILE A 40 -18.72 -12.29 -14.33
CA ILE A 40 -17.48 -11.49 -14.28
C ILE A 40 -17.46 -10.71 -12.98
N ALA A 41 -16.51 -11.03 -12.12
CA ALA A 41 -16.13 -10.20 -11.00
C ALA A 41 -14.94 -9.33 -11.46
N GLN A 42 -15.15 -8.02 -11.53
CA GLN A 42 -14.04 -7.08 -11.67
C GLN A 42 -13.51 -6.83 -10.27
N LEU A 43 -12.24 -7.21 -10.05
CA LEU A 43 -11.53 -6.68 -8.90
C LEU A 43 -11.56 -5.16 -9.11
N ALA A 44 -12.17 -4.43 -8.15
CA ALA A 44 -11.94 -3.01 -8.06
C ALA A 44 -10.42 -2.87 -7.95
N GLY A 45 -9.77 -2.73 -9.11
CA GLY A 45 -8.37 -2.36 -9.16
C GLY A 45 -8.32 -1.05 -8.44
N GLU A 46 -7.35 -0.89 -7.56
CA GLU A 46 -6.91 0.41 -7.14
C GLU A 46 -7.05 1.31 -8.36
N SER A 47 -7.91 2.31 -8.24
CA SER A 47 -8.12 3.36 -9.23
C SER A 47 -6.75 3.63 -9.83
N ALA A 48 -6.65 3.63 -11.16
CA ALA A 48 -5.52 4.21 -11.85
C ALA A 48 -5.56 5.74 -11.64
N ALA A 49 -5.55 6.16 -10.38
CA ALA A 49 -4.96 7.42 -10.00
C ALA A 49 -3.53 7.30 -10.50
N THR A 50 -3.13 8.17 -11.39
CA THR A 50 -1.76 8.47 -11.77
C THR A 50 -0.87 8.02 -10.61
N LYS A 51 -0.06 6.96 -10.84
CA LYS A 51 0.96 6.57 -9.88
C LYS A 51 1.85 7.78 -9.73
N GLU A 52 1.52 8.63 -8.78
CA GLU A 52 2.48 9.56 -8.24
C GLU A 52 3.56 8.66 -7.68
N GLU A 53 4.66 8.56 -8.39
CA GLU A 53 5.83 7.82 -7.96
C GLU A 53 6.40 8.57 -6.75
N ILE A 54 5.91 8.20 -5.58
CA ILE A 54 6.47 8.64 -4.32
C ILE A 54 7.38 7.54 -3.82
N CYS A 55 8.63 7.86 -3.67
CA CYS A 55 9.69 6.95 -3.28
C CYS A 55 10.35 7.39 -1.99
N LEU A 56 10.62 6.44 -1.09
CA LEU A 56 11.47 6.67 0.06
C LEU A 56 12.95 6.62 -0.38
N GLU A 57 13.62 7.77 -0.42
CA GLU A 57 15.04 7.87 -0.79
C GLU A 57 15.96 7.60 0.39
N LYS A 58 15.66 8.18 1.55
CA LYS A 58 16.53 8.12 2.71
C LYS A 58 15.73 8.04 4.00
N LEU A 59 16.22 7.20 4.91
CA LEU A 59 15.77 7.13 6.29
C LEU A 59 17.00 7.13 7.18
N SER A 60 17.09 8.08 8.11
CA SER A 60 18.19 8.21 9.07
C SER A 60 17.67 8.29 10.49
N LEU A 61 18.45 7.71 11.39
CA LEU A 61 18.17 7.62 12.82
C LEU A 61 19.31 8.28 13.57
N GLU A 62 19.00 9.30 14.33
CA GLU A 62 19.97 10.01 15.18
C GLU A 62 19.63 9.73 16.65
N TYR A 63 20.57 9.14 17.35
CA TYR A 63 20.43 8.78 18.76
C TYR A 63 21.09 9.84 19.64
N THR A 64 20.36 10.41 20.58
CA THR A 64 20.89 11.35 21.56
C THR A 64 20.43 10.93 22.95
N ASN A 65 21.33 10.36 23.76
CA ASN A 65 20.99 9.78 25.07
C ASN A 65 19.79 8.83 24.98
N ASP A 66 18.70 9.17 25.65
CA ASP A 66 17.46 8.38 25.67
C ASP A 66 16.47 8.74 24.56
N ASN A 67 16.83 9.66 23.68
CA ASN A 67 15.98 10.13 22.57
C ASN A 67 16.43 9.59 21.24
N LEU A 68 15.45 9.40 20.37
CA LEU A 68 15.61 9.05 18.97
C LEU A 68 14.97 10.15 18.11
N GLU A 69 15.72 10.65 17.16
CA GLU A 69 15.21 11.47 16.06
C GLU A 69 15.27 10.68 14.76
N VAL A 70 14.13 10.60 14.08
CA VAL A 70 14.00 9.95 12.78
C VAL A 70 13.81 11.03 11.73
N LYS A 71 14.63 11.00 10.69
CA LYS A 71 14.52 11.87 9.52
C LYS A 71 14.32 11.03 8.27
N VAL A 72 13.35 11.41 7.49
CA VAL A 72 12.95 10.72 6.27
C VAL A 72 12.95 11.70 5.12
N GLN A 73 13.40 11.25 3.98
CA GLN A 73 13.37 11.99 2.73
C GLN A 73 12.62 11.14 1.70
N VAL A 74 11.56 11.71 1.12
CA VAL A 74 10.80 11.09 0.04
C VAL A 74 10.93 11.93 -1.21
N ASP A 75 11.08 11.29 -2.35
CA ASP A 75 10.93 11.93 -3.66
C ASP A 75 9.50 11.79 -4.16
N CYS A 76 8.94 12.85 -4.64
CA CYS A 76 7.66 12.89 -5.33
C CYS A 76 7.84 13.66 -6.64
N GLN A 77 7.86 12.94 -7.75
CA GLN A 77 7.98 13.54 -9.09
C GLN A 77 9.23 14.44 -9.27
N GLY A 78 10.36 14.06 -8.66
CA GLY A 78 11.60 14.83 -8.71
C GLY A 78 11.68 15.98 -7.70
N GLN A 79 10.71 16.11 -6.80
CA GLN A 79 10.76 17.01 -5.66
C GLN A 79 10.97 16.21 -4.37
N SER A 80 11.91 16.67 -3.54
CA SER A 80 12.24 16.02 -2.28
C SER A 80 11.51 16.67 -1.11
N PHE A 81 10.89 15.85 -0.28
CA PHE A 81 10.15 16.26 0.92
C PHE A 81 10.74 15.58 2.14
N GLU A 82 10.85 16.34 3.22
CA GLU A 82 11.38 15.84 4.49
C GLU A 82 10.27 15.64 5.52
N GLY A 83 10.37 14.52 6.26
CA GLY A 83 9.58 14.27 7.44
C GLY A 83 10.47 14.00 8.64
N LYS A 84 10.06 14.46 9.82
CA LYS A 84 10.83 14.30 11.06
C LYS A 84 9.91 13.88 12.21
N ALA A 85 10.42 13.00 13.05
CA ALA A 85 9.78 12.65 14.32
C ALA A 85 10.84 12.46 15.41
N LYS A 86 10.52 12.88 16.62
CA LYS A 86 11.43 12.79 17.78
C LYS A 86 10.69 12.29 19.00
N GLY A 87 11.32 11.42 19.75
CA GLY A 87 10.76 10.87 21.00
C GLY A 87 11.73 9.96 21.74
N ALA A 88 11.24 9.30 22.78
CA ALA A 88 12.05 8.38 23.56
C ALA A 88 12.45 7.14 22.74
N ASN A 89 13.68 6.69 22.91
CA ASN A 89 14.21 5.51 22.23
C ASN A 89 13.79 4.21 22.93
N THR A 90 12.53 3.83 22.76
CA THR A 90 12.02 2.52 23.21
C THR A 90 11.63 1.64 22.04
N PRO A 91 11.61 0.32 22.16
CA PRO A 91 11.27 -0.57 21.04
C PRO A 91 9.90 -0.30 20.41
N ILE A 92 8.91 0.10 21.19
CA ILE A 92 7.56 0.41 20.71
C ILE A 92 7.52 1.80 20.05
N LEU A 93 8.09 2.82 20.73
CA LEU A 93 8.10 4.18 20.20
C LEU A 93 8.96 4.33 18.95
N ARG A 94 10.01 3.54 18.81
CA ARG A 94 10.85 3.53 17.62
C ARG A 94 10.03 3.23 16.35
N LEU A 95 9.17 2.22 16.37
CA LEU A 95 8.29 1.91 15.23
C LEU A 95 7.34 3.08 14.93
N ARG A 96 6.77 3.68 15.99
CA ARG A 96 5.86 4.83 15.83
C ARG A 96 6.57 6.07 15.28
N LEU A 97 7.79 6.36 15.73
CA LEU A 97 8.58 7.49 15.24
C LEU A 97 8.94 7.34 13.75
N ILE A 98 9.28 6.12 13.32
CA ILE A 98 9.54 5.82 11.90
C ILE A 98 8.27 6.08 11.08
N ALA A 99 7.14 5.56 11.54
CA ALA A 99 5.85 5.76 10.88
C ALA A 99 5.49 7.25 10.80
N GLN A 100 5.57 7.98 11.92
CA GLN A 100 5.26 9.41 11.98
C GLN A 100 6.15 10.24 11.05
N ALA A 101 7.45 9.95 10.99
CA ALA A 101 8.36 10.65 10.08
C ALA A 101 7.99 10.42 8.60
N ILE A 102 7.65 9.17 8.22
CA ILE A 102 7.21 8.86 6.87
C ILE A 102 5.89 9.55 6.54
N LEU A 103 4.90 9.47 7.43
CA LEU A 103 3.59 10.11 7.23
C LEU A 103 3.72 11.63 7.12
N SER A 104 4.56 12.27 7.95
CA SER A 104 4.83 13.71 7.86
C SER A 104 5.46 14.11 6.52
N ALA A 105 6.39 13.30 5.97
CA ALA A 105 6.94 13.55 4.63
C ALA A 105 5.87 13.39 3.53
N MET A 106 4.98 12.42 3.69
CA MET A 106 3.87 12.18 2.76
C MET A 106 2.84 13.31 2.77
N GLU A 107 2.52 13.86 3.95
CA GLU A 107 1.65 15.03 4.08
C GLU A 107 2.26 16.27 3.42
N ALA A 108 3.58 16.45 3.55
CA ALA A 108 4.30 17.54 2.87
C ALA A 108 4.31 17.37 1.34
N ALA A 109 4.32 16.12 0.84
CA ALA A 109 4.32 15.82 -0.59
C ALA A 109 2.93 15.87 -1.24
N GLN A 110 1.86 15.72 -0.46
CA GLN A 110 0.49 15.65 -0.96
C GLN A 110 -0.38 16.71 -0.29
N GLU A 111 -0.65 17.80 -1.00
CA GLU A 111 -1.55 18.84 -0.51
C GLU A 111 -2.96 18.28 -0.22
N ASN A 112 -3.57 18.74 0.87
CA ASN A 112 -4.90 18.33 1.34
C ASN A 112 -5.01 16.83 1.69
N SER A 113 -3.91 16.22 2.11
CA SER A 113 -3.87 14.87 2.65
C SER A 113 -3.45 14.91 4.12
N GLN A 114 -4.09 14.12 4.95
CA GLN A 114 -3.73 13.90 6.36
C GLN A 114 -3.64 12.41 6.62
N PHE A 115 -2.63 12.00 7.38
CA PHE A 115 -2.41 10.61 7.71
C PHE A 115 -2.28 10.43 9.21
N ILE A 116 -3.15 9.63 9.80
CA ILE A 116 -3.15 9.33 11.23
C ILE A 116 -2.67 7.90 11.42
N LEU A 117 -1.57 7.72 12.12
CA LEU A 117 -1.13 6.40 12.54
C LEU A 117 -2.04 5.89 13.66
N GLU A 118 -2.91 4.95 13.36
CA GLU A 118 -3.75 4.30 14.38
C GLU A 118 -2.93 3.29 15.17
N GLU A 119 -2.28 2.37 14.49
CA GLU A 119 -1.49 1.32 15.12
C GLU A 119 -0.26 0.94 14.30
N ILE A 120 0.84 0.62 14.98
CA ILE A 120 1.99 -0.10 14.42
C ILE A 120 2.52 -1.06 15.48
N ARG A 121 2.63 -2.33 15.14
CA ARG A 121 3.07 -3.37 16.06
C ARG A 121 3.75 -4.53 15.37
N ARG A 122 4.47 -5.33 16.16
CA ARG A 122 5.00 -6.63 15.72
C ARG A 122 3.94 -7.69 15.97
N GLU A 123 3.80 -8.59 15.02
CA GLU A 123 2.91 -9.75 15.08
C GLU A 123 3.62 -11.00 14.59
N GLU A 124 3.09 -12.15 14.98
CA GLU A 124 3.52 -13.45 14.47
C GLU A 124 2.41 -14.05 13.60
N ILE A 125 2.72 -14.31 12.34
CA ILE A 125 1.80 -14.94 11.40
C ILE A 125 2.41 -16.26 10.94
N GLY A 126 1.88 -17.37 11.47
CA GLY A 126 2.46 -18.68 11.26
C GLY A 126 3.86 -18.77 11.87
N ARG A 127 4.88 -18.92 11.03
CA ARG A 127 6.29 -18.99 11.46
C ARG A 127 7.04 -17.66 11.25
N ASN A 128 6.37 -16.66 10.72
CA ASN A 128 6.99 -15.41 10.34
C ASN A 128 6.66 -14.31 11.34
N LYS A 129 7.68 -13.53 11.70
CA LYS A 129 7.48 -12.26 12.41
C LYS A 129 7.26 -11.16 11.40
N VAL A 130 6.30 -10.30 11.67
CA VAL A 130 5.91 -9.20 10.79
C VAL A 130 5.74 -7.90 11.58
N VAL A 131 5.85 -6.78 10.89
CA VAL A 131 5.36 -5.49 11.35
C VAL A 131 4.06 -5.22 10.61
N LEU A 132 2.99 -4.95 11.35
CA LEU A 132 1.69 -4.53 10.87
C LEU A 132 1.49 -3.05 11.17
N ALA A 133 0.96 -2.29 10.21
CA ALA A 133 0.60 -0.89 10.37
C ALA A 133 -0.81 -0.64 9.89
N SER A 134 -1.57 0.16 10.67
CA SER A 134 -2.90 0.67 10.32
C SER A 134 -2.85 2.21 10.33
N ILE A 135 -3.33 2.81 9.25
CA ILE A 135 -3.29 4.25 8.99
C ILE A 135 -4.68 4.68 8.55
N LEU A 136 -5.20 5.72 9.16
CA LEU A 136 -6.36 6.44 8.65
C LEU A 136 -5.86 7.57 7.73
N ALA A 137 -6.19 7.50 6.47
CA ALA A 137 -5.89 8.53 5.48
C ALA A 137 -7.14 9.37 5.22
N CYS A 138 -7.02 10.67 5.30
CA CYS A 138 -8.04 11.62 4.88
C CYS A 138 -7.49 12.38 3.66
N VAL A 139 -8.03 12.08 2.48
CA VAL A 139 -7.60 12.67 1.21
C VAL A 139 -8.80 13.35 0.56
N LYS A 140 -8.70 14.65 0.32
CA LYS A 140 -9.78 15.46 -0.27
C LYS A 140 -11.12 15.36 0.49
N GLY A 141 -11.04 15.13 1.82
CA GLY A 141 -12.23 15.02 2.68
C GLY A 141 -12.85 13.62 2.74
N GLU A 142 -12.29 12.63 2.05
CA GLU A 142 -12.71 11.23 2.17
C GLU A 142 -11.76 10.48 3.10
N GLU A 143 -12.33 9.72 4.02
CA GLU A 143 -11.58 8.88 4.95
C GLU A 143 -11.41 7.46 4.37
N GLN A 144 -10.20 6.97 4.42
CA GLN A 144 -9.87 5.61 3.99
C GLN A 144 -8.94 4.94 5.00
N GLN A 145 -9.28 3.73 5.39
CA GLN A 145 -8.42 2.92 6.24
C GLN A 145 -7.42 2.14 5.38
N LEU A 146 -6.14 2.30 5.68
CA LEU A 146 -5.05 1.67 4.96
C LEU A 146 -4.32 0.72 5.91
N VAL A 147 -4.02 -0.49 5.43
CA VAL A 147 -3.29 -1.49 6.20
C VAL A 147 -2.10 -1.97 5.40
N GLY A 148 -0.94 -2.04 6.04
CA GLY A 148 0.26 -2.59 5.42
C GLY A 148 1.01 -3.51 6.36
N MET A 149 1.74 -4.45 5.77
CA MET A 149 2.51 -5.45 6.50
C MET A 149 3.84 -5.71 5.80
N ALA A 150 4.88 -5.93 6.61
CA ALA A 150 6.19 -6.35 6.12
C ALA A 150 6.80 -7.43 7.01
N LEU A 151 7.55 -8.34 6.40
CA LEU A 151 8.32 -9.35 7.12
C LEU A 151 9.41 -8.67 7.96
N LEU A 152 9.59 -9.17 9.18
CA LEU A 152 10.64 -8.74 10.09
C LEU A 152 11.81 -9.73 9.95
N ASP A 153 12.64 -9.52 8.91
CA ASP A 153 13.78 -10.40 8.66
C ASP A 153 15.00 -10.00 9.50
N ASN A 154 15.56 -8.80 9.27
CA ASN A 154 16.81 -8.38 9.90
C ASN A 154 16.72 -7.02 10.63
N SER A 155 15.73 -6.21 10.37
CA SER A 155 15.64 -4.85 10.90
C SER A 155 14.20 -4.39 11.15
N ASP A 156 13.93 -4.05 12.39
CA ASP A 156 12.67 -3.39 12.80
C ASP A 156 12.42 -2.10 12.01
N VAL A 157 13.49 -1.35 11.73
CA VAL A 157 13.44 -0.07 11.02
C VAL A 157 12.96 -0.28 9.59
N GLN A 158 13.56 -1.24 8.90
CA GLN A 158 13.20 -1.56 7.53
C GLN A 158 11.79 -2.15 7.44
N ALA A 159 11.46 -3.07 8.35
CA ALA A 159 10.13 -3.67 8.39
C ALA A 159 9.04 -2.63 8.66
N ALA A 160 9.26 -1.69 9.59
CA ALA A 160 8.33 -0.61 9.88
C ALA A 160 8.14 0.32 8.67
N ALA A 161 9.23 0.74 8.05
CA ALA A 161 9.16 1.59 6.85
C ALA A 161 8.43 0.89 5.70
N LEU A 162 8.74 -0.37 5.42
CA LEU A 162 8.05 -1.17 4.40
C LEU A 162 6.56 -1.37 4.69
N ALA A 163 6.19 -1.61 5.96
CA ALA A 163 4.79 -1.76 6.34
C ALA A 163 3.99 -0.47 6.04
N ILE A 164 4.54 0.70 6.41
CA ILE A 164 3.92 1.99 6.14
C ILE A 164 3.82 2.26 4.63
N LEU A 165 4.91 2.07 3.88
CA LEU A 165 4.91 2.30 2.43
C LEU A 165 3.93 1.39 1.71
N ARG A 166 3.82 0.13 2.11
CA ARG A 166 2.84 -0.81 1.55
C ARG A 166 1.40 -0.42 1.87
N ALA A 167 1.12 0.07 3.09
CA ALA A 167 -0.18 0.63 3.44
C ALA A 167 -0.54 1.80 2.51
N LEU A 168 0.41 2.66 2.21
CA LEU A 168 0.23 3.82 1.32
C LEU A 168 0.25 3.45 -0.18
N GLY A 169 0.45 2.17 -0.55
CA GLY A 169 0.59 1.73 -1.93
C GLY A 169 1.85 2.26 -2.63
N LYS A 170 2.92 2.51 -1.85
CA LYS A 170 4.19 3.11 -2.31
C LYS A 170 5.34 2.11 -2.20
N GLY A 171 6.49 2.43 -2.78
CA GLY A 171 7.68 1.59 -2.80
C GLY A 171 8.94 2.31 -2.34
N TYR A 172 10.04 1.56 -2.29
CA TYR A 172 11.39 2.11 -2.26
C TYR A 172 11.86 2.36 -3.70
N CYS A 173 12.63 3.42 -3.88
CA CYS A 173 13.41 3.63 -5.10
C CYS A 173 14.65 2.75 -5.12
#